data_907934a10ba9814f45ec28256612c265
#
_entry.id   907934a10ba9814f45ec28256612c265
#
_cell.length_a   1.000
_cell.length_b   1.000
_cell.length_c   1.000
_cell.angle_alpha   90.00
_cell.angle_beta   90.00
_cell.angle_gamma   90.00
#
_symmetry.space_group_name_H-M   'P 1'
#
loop_
_entity.id
_entity.type
_entity.pdbx_description
1 polymer ?
#
loop_
_entity_poly.entity_id
_entity_poly.type
_entity_poly.pdbx_seq_one_letter_code
_entity_poly.pdbx_strand_id
1 'polypeptide(L)'
;MPKLFDNGTNTQGVIVYGGVDSSNYGIVVGESPAFERPVRKQTIVQVPGRNGSVLFQENAWEDVTRTYSVWLDEDIANNKSLADKVNDYQAALNSLTGYQMLTDNFEPDVYRLAYYSGGDQFTNEMTQYGRANLRFVCRPERFLVSGADAVEVDDGDTLTNPTPFASKPLIHIEASNETISVSIGGKTITAEVTDYINIDCERMNAYRLPVENRNDKISGSFPTIPSGNNTIGITGNYTKVEITPNYFTI
;
A
#
# COMPACT_ATOMS: atom_id res chain seq x y z
N MET A 1 -7.73 -39.38 5.45
CA MET A 1 -6.63 -38.79 6.27
C MET A 1 -7.17 -37.51 6.90
N PRO A 2 -6.93 -37.22 8.17
CA PRO A 2 -7.40 -35.97 8.77
C PRO A 2 -6.66 -34.82 8.08
N LYS A 3 -7.41 -33.85 7.55
CA LYS A 3 -6.85 -32.59 7.07
C LYS A 3 -6.14 -31.92 8.24
N LEU A 4 -4.90 -31.52 8.05
CA LEU A 4 -4.04 -30.98 9.13
C LEU A 4 -4.58 -29.70 9.78
N PHE A 5 -5.63 -29.11 9.25
CA PHE A 5 -6.18 -27.81 9.64
C PHE A 5 -7.72 -27.78 9.66
N ASP A 6 -8.38 -28.82 10.18
CA ASP A 6 -9.84 -28.81 10.35
C ASP A 6 -10.23 -28.45 11.78
N ASN A 7 -10.16 -27.15 12.10
CA ASN A 7 -10.69 -26.56 13.34
C ASN A 7 -11.95 -25.71 13.07
N GLY A 8 -12.84 -26.10 12.14
CA GLY A 8 -14.19 -25.53 12.05
C GLY A 8 -14.32 -24.05 11.60
N THR A 9 -13.20 -23.31 11.45
CA THR A 9 -13.11 -21.98 10.85
C THR A 9 -11.81 -21.89 10.05
N ASN A 10 -11.75 -22.70 8.98
CA ASN A 10 -10.54 -22.84 8.19
C ASN A 10 -10.43 -21.69 7.18
N THR A 11 -10.03 -20.52 7.65
CA THR A 11 -9.54 -19.48 6.76
C THR A 11 -8.06 -19.76 6.52
N GLN A 12 -7.75 -20.53 5.49
CA GLN A 12 -6.38 -20.69 5.01
C GLN A 12 -5.82 -19.29 4.74
N GLY A 13 -4.61 -19.01 5.23
CA GLY A 13 -3.97 -17.74 4.97
C GLY A 13 -3.67 -17.57 3.49
N VAL A 14 -4.08 -16.45 2.91
CA VAL A 14 -3.88 -16.10 1.50
C VAL A 14 -3.12 -14.81 1.42
N ILE A 15 -2.19 -14.73 0.47
CA ILE A 15 -1.44 -13.51 0.11
C ILE A 15 -1.80 -13.13 -1.31
N VAL A 16 -2.11 -11.86 -1.54
CA VAL A 16 -2.25 -11.30 -2.89
C VAL A 16 -1.19 -10.21 -3.05
N TYR A 17 -0.29 -10.40 -4.00
CA TYR A 17 0.79 -9.45 -4.29
C TYR A 17 0.74 -9.03 -5.76
N GLY A 18 0.48 -7.75 -6.03
CA GLY A 18 0.37 -7.21 -7.39
C GLY A 18 -0.65 -7.95 -8.27
N GLY A 19 -1.73 -8.47 -7.67
CA GLY A 19 -2.74 -9.28 -8.34
C GLY A 19 -2.43 -10.78 -8.43
N VAL A 20 -1.22 -11.20 -8.00
CA VAL A 20 -0.85 -12.62 -7.92
C VAL A 20 -1.38 -13.19 -6.60
N ASP A 21 -2.41 -14.01 -6.68
CA ASP A 21 -3.05 -14.67 -5.55
C ASP A 21 -2.37 -16.04 -5.29
N SER A 22 -1.86 -16.24 -4.06
CA SER A 22 -1.16 -17.46 -3.66
C SER A 22 -2.03 -18.71 -3.75
N SER A 23 -3.34 -18.58 -3.53
CA SER A 23 -4.28 -19.69 -3.57
C SER A 23 -4.42 -20.32 -4.97
N ASN A 24 -4.25 -19.51 -6.03
CA ASN A 24 -4.25 -19.99 -7.42
C ASN A 24 -3.09 -20.95 -7.74
N TYR A 25 -2.06 -20.94 -6.91
CA TYR A 25 -0.89 -21.81 -7.02
C TYR A 25 -0.88 -22.91 -5.96
N GLY A 26 -1.96 -23.03 -5.18
CA GLY A 26 -2.07 -23.99 -4.07
C GLY A 26 -1.13 -23.66 -2.91
N ILE A 27 -0.69 -22.40 -2.79
CA ILE A 27 0.18 -21.93 -1.72
C ILE A 27 -0.66 -21.29 -0.63
N VAL A 28 -0.47 -21.76 0.59
CA VAL A 28 -1.24 -21.37 1.77
C VAL A 28 -0.30 -20.84 2.84
N VAL A 29 -0.69 -19.76 3.51
CA VAL A 29 0.03 -19.27 4.68
C VAL A 29 -0.38 -20.08 5.90
N GLY A 30 0.59 -20.77 6.51
CA GLY A 30 0.32 -21.67 7.64
C GLY A 30 0.11 -20.97 8.97
N GLU A 31 0.72 -19.79 9.15
CA GLU A 31 0.68 -19.04 10.41
C GLU A 31 0.52 -17.55 10.13
N SER A 32 -0.20 -16.85 11.03
CA SER A 32 -0.26 -15.39 10.97
C SER A 32 1.15 -14.82 11.04
N PRO A 33 1.54 -13.94 10.11
CA PRO A 33 2.86 -13.32 10.15
C PRO A 33 3.03 -12.46 11.41
N ALA A 34 4.27 -12.31 11.86
CA ALA A 34 4.59 -11.42 12.97
C ALA A 34 4.16 -9.99 12.68
N PHE A 35 3.67 -9.29 13.71
CA PHE A 35 3.36 -7.86 13.62
C PHE A 35 4.65 -7.05 13.77
N GLU A 36 5.36 -6.89 12.68
CA GLU A 36 6.55 -6.06 12.66
C GLU A 36 6.16 -4.59 12.63
N ARG A 37 6.89 -3.76 13.38
CA ARG A 37 6.66 -2.32 13.46
C ARG A 37 7.85 -1.58 12.88
N PRO A 38 7.64 -0.54 12.07
CA PRO A 38 8.72 0.25 11.54
C PRO A 38 9.47 1.01 12.66
N VAL A 39 10.78 1.09 12.49
CA VAL A 39 11.66 1.85 13.38
C VAL A 39 11.81 3.26 12.83
N ARG A 40 11.76 4.26 13.70
CA ARG A 40 12.00 5.65 13.30
C ARG A 40 13.48 5.83 12.90
N LYS A 41 13.71 6.46 11.75
CA LYS A 41 15.07 6.82 11.33
C LYS A 41 15.65 7.84 12.28
N GLN A 42 16.81 7.53 12.83
CA GLN A 42 17.50 8.40 13.78
C GLN A 42 19.02 8.22 13.71
N THR A 43 19.74 9.32 13.86
CA THR A 43 21.20 9.32 13.92
C THR A 43 21.64 9.66 15.34
N ILE A 44 22.44 8.79 15.93
CA ILE A 44 23.00 8.97 17.27
C ILE A 44 24.47 9.40 17.15
N VAL A 45 24.79 10.58 17.65
CA VAL A 45 26.14 11.13 17.62
C VAL A 45 26.71 11.19 19.03
N GLN A 46 27.84 10.52 19.26
CA GLN A 46 28.59 10.64 20.49
C GLN A 46 29.50 11.87 20.43
N VAL A 47 29.39 12.72 21.42
CA VAL A 47 30.26 13.94 21.54
C VAL A 47 31.28 13.69 22.62
N PRO A 48 32.61 13.72 22.31
CA PRO A 48 33.65 13.54 23.31
C PRO A 48 33.53 14.56 24.46
N GLY A 49 33.68 14.06 25.70
CA GLY A 49 33.58 14.90 26.90
C GLY A 49 32.15 15.24 27.36
N ARG A 50 31.12 14.71 26.71
CA ARG A 50 29.72 14.86 27.11
C ARG A 50 29.13 13.53 27.54
N ASN A 51 28.39 13.54 28.65
CA ASN A 51 27.60 12.39 29.05
C ASN A 51 26.36 12.27 28.18
N GLY A 52 26.11 11.04 27.63
CA GLY A 52 25.01 10.77 26.72
C GLY A 52 25.29 11.21 25.28
N SER A 53 24.49 10.70 24.38
CA SER A 53 24.56 10.97 22.93
C SER A 53 23.62 12.07 22.52
N VAL A 54 23.90 12.73 21.40
CA VAL A 54 22.97 13.63 20.74
C VAL A 54 22.14 12.81 19.75
N LEU A 55 20.83 12.90 19.86
CA LEU A 55 19.89 12.20 19.00
C LEU A 55 19.35 13.18 17.94
N PHE A 56 19.58 12.87 16.67
CA PHE A 56 18.93 13.53 15.55
C PHE A 56 17.83 12.60 15.03
N GLN A 57 16.58 13.02 15.18
CA GLN A 57 15.42 12.30 14.65
C GLN A 57 15.10 12.81 13.25
N GLU A 58 15.11 11.90 12.30
CA GLU A 58 14.56 12.15 10.98
C GLU A 58 13.03 11.93 11.05
N ASN A 59 12.25 12.75 10.34
CA ASN A 59 10.79 12.58 10.27
C ASN A 59 10.41 11.47 9.26
N ALA A 60 11.12 10.35 9.34
CA ALA A 60 11.00 9.21 8.45
C ALA A 60 11.07 7.89 9.23
N TRP A 61 10.56 6.83 8.63
CA TRP A 61 10.55 5.48 9.17
C TRP A 61 11.31 4.54 8.24
N GLU A 62 11.83 3.46 8.78
CA GLU A 62 12.50 2.41 8.00
C GLU A 62 11.48 1.47 7.39
N ASP A 63 11.86 0.84 6.28
CA ASP A 63 11.07 -0.22 5.67
C ASP A 63 10.97 -1.42 6.62
N VAL A 64 9.90 -2.18 6.45
CA VAL A 64 9.59 -3.35 7.28
C VAL A 64 9.65 -4.61 6.43
N THR A 65 10.34 -5.64 6.90
CA THR A 65 10.34 -6.94 6.22
C THR A 65 9.21 -7.81 6.77
N ARG A 66 8.22 -8.13 5.94
CA ARG A 66 7.15 -9.05 6.28
C ARG A 66 7.45 -10.44 5.73
N THR A 67 7.46 -11.42 6.62
CA THR A 67 7.77 -12.81 6.29
C THR A 67 6.53 -13.68 6.47
N TYR A 68 6.20 -14.45 5.44
CA TYR A 68 5.10 -15.41 5.45
C TYR A 68 5.67 -16.83 5.38
N SER A 69 5.36 -17.65 6.38
CA SER A 69 5.61 -19.09 6.34
C SER A 69 4.50 -19.75 5.51
N VAL A 70 4.88 -20.28 4.35
CA VAL A 70 3.93 -20.85 3.40
C VAL A 70 4.11 -22.35 3.26
N TRP A 71 2.99 -23.01 2.97
CA TRP A 71 2.89 -24.42 2.70
C TRP A 71 2.31 -24.64 1.32
N LEU A 72 2.75 -25.69 0.68
CA LEU A 72 2.27 -26.14 -0.61
C LEU A 72 1.92 -27.62 -0.51
N ASP A 73 0.70 -27.97 -0.91
CA ASP A 73 0.19 -29.35 -0.93
C ASP A 73 -0.05 -29.81 -2.37
N GLU A 74 0.43 -30.99 -2.70
CA GLU A 74 0.20 -31.60 -4.01
C GLU A 74 -1.30 -31.85 -4.29
N ASP A 75 -2.05 -32.22 -3.26
CA ASP A 75 -3.49 -32.54 -3.38
C ASP A 75 -4.40 -31.34 -3.69
N ILE A 76 -3.93 -30.13 -3.41
CA ILE A 76 -4.72 -28.91 -3.62
C ILE A 76 -4.67 -28.47 -5.10
N ALA A 77 -3.75 -28.96 -5.86
CA ALA A 77 -3.47 -28.41 -7.17
C ALA A 77 -3.34 -29.47 -8.28
N ASN A 78 -4.41 -29.75 -8.90
CA ASN A 78 -4.60 -30.24 -10.28
C ASN A 78 -3.36 -30.78 -11.03
N ASN A 79 -2.84 -31.94 -10.70
CA ASN A 79 -1.85 -32.73 -11.47
C ASN A 79 -0.52 -32.05 -11.87
N LYS A 80 -0.12 -30.97 -11.22
CA LYS A 80 1.25 -30.40 -11.38
C LYS A 80 2.17 -30.88 -10.26
N SER A 81 3.42 -31.14 -10.59
CA SER A 81 4.42 -31.46 -9.57
C SER A 81 4.64 -30.27 -8.60
N LEU A 82 5.09 -30.55 -7.39
CA LEU A 82 5.44 -29.53 -6.41
C LEU A 82 6.44 -28.51 -6.99
N ALA A 83 7.44 -29.01 -7.74
CA ALA A 83 8.47 -28.15 -8.36
C ALA A 83 7.88 -27.22 -9.43
N ASP A 84 6.98 -27.70 -10.26
CA ASP A 84 6.35 -26.86 -11.31
C ASP A 84 5.54 -25.72 -10.69
N LYS A 85 4.80 -25.99 -9.62
CA LYS A 85 4.01 -24.97 -8.92
C LYS A 85 4.87 -23.91 -8.25
N VAL A 86 5.94 -24.36 -7.58
CA VAL A 86 6.92 -23.43 -6.98
C VAL A 86 7.53 -22.54 -8.06
N ASN A 87 7.95 -23.12 -9.18
CA ASN A 87 8.53 -22.38 -10.29
C ASN A 87 7.53 -21.38 -10.90
N ASP A 88 6.28 -21.80 -11.14
CA ASP A 88 5.22 -20.95 -11.69
C ASP A 88 4.94 -19.75 -10.75
N TYR A 89 4.83 -20.00 -9.44
CA TYR A 89 4.57 -18.93 -8.47
C TYR A 89 5.76 -17.99 -8.33
N GLN A 90 6.98 -18.50 -8.24
CA GLN A 90 8.18 -17.67 -8.18
C GLN A 90 8.34 -16.84 -9.46
N ALA A 91 8.06 -17.42 -10.63
CA ALA A 91 8.07 -16.70 -11.89
C ALA A 91 7.05 -15.55 -11.90
N ALA A 92 5.83 -15.81 -11.39
CA ALA A 92 4.80 -14.77 -11.26
C ALA A 92 5.22 -13.65 -10.30
N LEU A 93 5.78 -13.97 -9.12
CA LEU A 93 6.27 -12.96 -8.19
C LEU A 93 7.42 -12.13 -8.77
N ASN A 94 8.37 -12.78 -9.43
CA ASN A 94 9.56 -12.13 -10.00
C ASN A 94 9.26 -11.35 -11.29
N SER A 95 8.12 -11.58 -11.94
CA SER A 95 7.69 -10.79 -13.10
C SER A 95 7.25 -9.38 -12.74
N LEU A 96 6.89 -9.18 -11.48
CA LEU A 96 6.44 -7.89 -10.96
C LEU A 96 7.64 -7.04 -10.55
N THR A 97 7.64 -5.77 -10.96
CA THR A 97 8.73 -4.83 -10.67
C THR A 97 8.24 -3.66 -9.83
N GLY A 98 9.13 -3.11 -8.99
CA GLY A 98 8.83 -1.98 -8.11
C GLY A 98 7.91 -2.36 -6.95
N TYR A 99 7.36 -1.34 -6.31
CA TYR A 99 6.37 -1.54 -5.23
C TYR A 99 5.03 -1.96 -5.81
N GLN A 100 4.48 -3.05 -5.29
CA GLN A 100 3.17 -3.57 -5.61
C GLN A 100 2.30 -3.60 -4.36
N MET A 101 0.99 -3.62 -4.56
CA MET A 101 0.04 -3.82 -3.46
C MET A 101 0.18 -5.24 -2.90
N LEU A 102 0.35 -5.32 -1.60
CA LEU A 102 0.38 -6.57 -0.84
C LEU A 102 -0.78 -6.57 0.15
N THR A 103 -1.65 -7.56 0.04
CA THR A 103 -2.74 -7.82 0.97
C THR A 103 -2.68 -9.24 1.49
N ASP A 104 -3.19 -9.46 2.68
CA ASP A 104 -3.39 -10.78 3.27
C ASP A 104 -4.72 -10.83 4.03
N ASN A 105 -5.26 -12.02 4.24
CA ASN A 105 -6.52 -12.19 4.95
C ASN A 105 -6.39 -12.18 6.49
N PHE A 106 -5.19 -11.97 7.03
CA PHE A 106 -4.98 -11.75 8.46
C PHE A 106 -5.25 -10.29 8.86
N GLU A 107 -5.04 -9.35 7.92
CA GLU A 107 -5.34 -7.92 8.08
C GLU A 107 -6.15 -7.42 6.87
N PRO A 108 -7.44 -7.82 6.76
CA PRO A 108 -8.24 -7.58 5.54
C PRO A 108 -8.53 -6.10 5.28
N ASP A 109 -8.47 -5.26 6.30
CA ASP A 109 -8.73 -3.82 6.20
C ASP A 109 -7.50 -2.99 5.81
N VAL A 110 -6.35 -3.67 5.57
CA VAL A 110 -5.06 -3.02 5.33
C VAL A 110 -4.38 -3.62 4.11
N TYR A 111 -3.76 -2.74 3.33
CA TYR A 111 -2.78 -3.15 2.32
C TYR A 111 -1.43 -2.45 2.56
N ARG A 112 -0.38 -3.03 1.99
CA ARG A 112 0.98 -2.46 2.01
C ARG A 112 1.50 -2.29 0.60
N LEU A 113 2.37 -1.32 0.42
CA LEU A 113 3.19 -1.22 -0.78
C LEU A 113 4.51 -1.95 -0.51
N ALA A 114 4.75 -3.02 -1.23
CA ALA A 114 5.87 -3.92 -0.99
C ALA A 114 6.56 -4.31 -2.29
N TYR A 115 7.79 -4.77 -2.18
CA TYR A 115 8.44 -5.54 -3.25
C TYR A 115 8.87 -6.91 -2.72
N TYR A 116 8.81 -7.89 -3.60
CA TYR A 116 9.25 -9.24 -3.27
C TYR A 116 10.79 -9.26 -3.22
N SER A 117 11.35 -9.60 -2.06
CA SER A 117 12.80 -9.62 -1.85
C SER A 117 13.41 -11.03 -1.98
N GLY A 118 12.59 -11.99 -2.35
CA GLY A 118 12.95 -13.40 -2.40
C GLY A 118 12.43 -14.18 -1.21
N GLY A 119 12.77 -15.44 -1.15
CA GLY A 119 12.35 -16.35 -0.10
C GLY A 119 13.43 -17.38 0.18
N ASP A 120 13.22 -18.16 1.25
CA ASP A 120 14.01 -19.34 1.49
C ASP A 120 13.68 -20.40 0.44
N GLN A 121 14.60 -21.35 0.23
CA GLN A 121 14.35 -22.48 -0.65
C GLN A 121 13.13 -23.26 -0.15
N PHE A 122 12.29 -23.71 -1.07
CA PHE A 122 11.23 -24.65 -0.72
C PHE A 122 11.87 -25.98 -0.33
N THR A 123 11.72 -26.35 0.94
CA THR A 123 12.17 -27.64 1.45
C THR A 123 11.06 -28.66 1.30
N ASN A 124 11.37 -29.78 0.67
CA ASN A 124 10.51 -30.97 0.68
C ASN A 124 10.59 -31.63 2.05
N GLU A 125 9.57 -31.51 2.87
CA GLU A 125 9.50 -32.20 4.17
C GLU A 125 8.95 -33.62 4.06
N MET A 126 8.25 -33.94 3.00
CA MET A 126 7.80 -35.27 2.55
C MET A 126 7.52 -35.16 1.06
N THR A 127 7.43 -36.27 0.34
CA THR A 127 7.19 -36.30 -1.12
C THR A 127 5.94 -35.54 -1.59
N GLN A 128 5.11 -35.03 -0.68
CA GLN A 128 3.81 -34.39 -0.96
C GLN A 128 3.67 -32.98 -0.39
N TYR A 129 4.60 -32.49 0.45
CA TYR A 129 4.49 -31.21 1.10
C TYR A 129 5.78 -30.37 0.95
N GLY A 130 5.60 -29.12 0.54
CA GLY A 130 6.68 -28.13 0.51
C GLY A 130 6.44 -27.01 1.52
N ARG A 131 7.51 -26.50 2.11
CA ARG A 131 7.49 -25.36 3.01
C ARG A 131 8.52 -24.33 2.57
N ALA A 132 8.18 -23.05 2.67
CA ALA A 132 9.12 -21.95 2.46
C ALA A 132 8.72 -20.71 3.28
N ASN A 133 9.65 -19.76 3.39
CA ASN A 133 9.35 -18.42 3.86
C ASN A 133 9.45 -17.45 2.68
N LEU A 134 8.39 -16.68 2.45
CA LEU A 134 8.35 -15.61 1.46
C LEU A 134 8.59 -14.29 2.17
N ARG A 135 9.51 -13.46 1.65
CA ARG A 135 9.85 -12.17 2.25
C ARG A 135 9.49 -11.03 1.33
N PHE A 136 8.75 -10.09 1.88
CA PHE A 136 8.38 -8.84 1.22
C PHE A 136 8.93 -7.68 2.03
N VAL A 137 9.65 -6.79 1.37
CA VAL A 137 10.06 -5.52 1.98
C VAL A 137 8.96 -4.51 1.70
N CYS A 138 8.32 -4.07 2.77
CA CYS A 138 7.18 -3.18 2.76
C CYS A 138 7.60 -1.77 3.12
N ARG A 139 6.98 -0.78 2.52
CA ARG A 139 7.03 0.59 3.04
C ARG A 139 6.47 0.60 4.48
N PRO A 140 6.88 1.56 5.31
CA PRO A 140 6.43 1.64 6.69
C PRO A 140 4.93 1.91 6.82
N GLU A 141 4.32 2.53 5.82
CA GLU A 141 2.90 2.86 5.80
C GLU A 141 2.03 1.61 5.59
N ARG A 142 1.03 1.48 6.44
CA ARG A 142 -0.06 0.52 6.33
C ARG A 142 -1.30 1.28 5.87
N PHE A 143 -1.63 1.14 4.60
CA PHE A 143 -2.76 1.85 4.01
C PHE A 143 -4.08 1.15 4.35
N LEU A 144 -5.10 1.93 4.68
CA LEU A 144 -6.44 1.40 4.91
C LEU A 144 -7.15 1.18 3.57
N VAL A 145 -7.79 0.02 3.43
CA VAL A 145 -8.61 -0.30 2.24
C VAL A 145 -9.73 0.74 2.07
N SER A 146 -10.31 1.24 3.19
CA SER A 146 -11.35 2.28 3.15
C SER A 146 -10.89 3.63 2.56
N GLY A 147 -9.59 3.84 2.41
CA GLY A 147 -9.03 5.04 1.77
C GLY A 147 -8.46 4.79 0.38
N ALA A 148 -8.61 3.58 -0.16
CA ALA A 148 -8.05 3.20 -1.46
C ALA A 148 -8.95 3.57 -2.64
N ASP A 149 -10.25 3.68 -2.41
CA ASP A 149 -11.23 3.99 -3.44
C ASP A 149 -11.39 5.52 -3.59
N ALA A 150 -11.62 5.94 -4.84
CA ALA A 150 -11.96 7.32 -5.15
C ALA A 150 -13.38 7.62 -4.66
N VAL A 151 -13.54 8.73 -3.98
CA VAL A 151 -14.82 9.25 -3.49
C VAL A 151 -15.13 10.54 -4.24
N GLU A 152 -16.30 10.61 -4.88
CA GLU A 152 -16.80 11.83 -5.49
C GLU A 152 -17.20 12.82 -4.39
N VAL A 153 -16.81 14.08 -4.55
CA VAL A 153 -17.00 15.13 -3.55
C VAL A 153 -17.46 16.44 -4.16
N ASP A 154 -18.31 17.14 -3.43
CA ASP A 154 -18.77 18.48 -3.74
C ASP A 154 -18.22 19.53 -2.76
N ASP A 155 -18.39 20.80 -3.09
CA ASP A 155 -18.01 21.91 -2.22
C ASP A 155 -18.79 21.86 -0.89
N GLY A 156 -18.05 21.90 0.22
CA GLY A 156 -18.58 21.80 1.57
C GLY A 156 -18.66 20.37 2.12
N ASP A 157 -18.38 19.34 1.33
CA ASP A 157 -18.35 17.96 1.80
C ASP A 157 -17.26 17.73 2.85
N THR A 158 -17.41 16.66 3.62
CA THR A 158 -16.48 16.32 4.70
C THR A 158 -15.89 14.93 4.50
N LEU A 159 -14.56 14.87 4.44
CA LEU A 159 -13.80 13.62 4.52
C LEU A 159 -13.29 13.40 5.94
N THR A 160 -13.55 12.22 6.49
CA THR A 160 -13.07 11.84 7.83
C THR A 160 -11.87 10.91 7.72
N ASN A 161 -10.71 11.40 8.14
CA ASN A 161 -9.52 10.56 8.26
C ASN A 161 -9.51 9.85 9.62
N PRO A 162 -9.66 8.51 9.65
CA PRO A 162 -9.72 7.75 10.89
C PRO A 162 -8.35 7.53 11.54
N THR A 163 -7.26 7.95 10.89
CA THR A 163 -5.89 7.70 11.35
C THR A 163 -5.26 8.91 12.02
N PRO A 164 -4.24 8.74 12.87
CA PRO A 164 -3.54 9.85 13.49
C PRO A 164 -2.56 10.56 12.55
N PHE A 165 -2.37 10.05 11.33
CA PHE A 165 -1.42 10.60 10.35
C PHE A 165 -2.16 11.36 9.25
N ALA A 166 -1.60 12.51 8.85
CA ALA A 166 -2.13 13.24 7.71
C ALA A 166 -1.84 12.49 6.41
N SER A 167 -2.89 12.09 5.71
CA SER A 167 -2.76 11.39 4.43
C SER A 167 -2.55 12.35 3.26
N LYS A 168 -2.03 11.82 2.16
CA LYS A 168 -1.71 12.54 0.93
C LYS A 168 -2.60 12.01 -0.18
N PRO A 169 -3.68 12.71 -0.50
CA PRO A 169 -4.68 12.22 -1.45
C PRO A 169 -4.17 12.25 -2.90
N LEU A 170 -4.80 11.45 -3.73
CA LEU A 170 -4.85 11.64 -5.17
C LEU A 170 -6.16 12.37 -5.49
N ILE A 171 -6.09 13.49 -6.18
CA ILE A 171 -7.24 14.31 -6.55
C ILE A 171 -7.40 14.23 -8.06
N HIS A 172 -8.56 13.82 -8.52
CA HIS A 172 -8.97 13.83 -9.92
C HIS A 172 -10.02 14.91 -10.13
N ILE A 173 -9.80 15.78 -11.12
CA ILE A 173 -10.69 16.91 -11.42
C ILE A 173 -11.04 16.85 -12.89
N GLU A 174 -12.36 16.88 -13.21
CA GLU A 174 -12.90 17.04 -14.55
C GLU A 174 -13.57 18.42 -14.70
N ALA A 175 -13.19 19.18 -15.71
CA ALA A 175 -13.77 20.48 -16.03
C ALA A 175 -13.47 20.86 -17.49
N SER A 176 -14.26 21.77 -18.06
CA SER A 176 -14.12 22.20 -19.47
C SER A 176 -13.47 23.58 -19.56
N ASN A 177 -12.13 23.62 -19.72
CA ASN A 177 -11.33 24.86 -19.83
C ASN A 177 -11.55 25.84 -18.67
N GLU A 178 -11.48 25.33 -17.44
CA GLU A 178 -11.76 26.08 -16.22
C GLU A 178 -10.55 26.08 -15.27
N THR A 179 -10.55 27.04 -14.36
CA THR A 179 -9.61 27.08 -13.24
C THR A 179 -10.32 26.63 -11.98
N ILE A 180 -9.90 25.49 -11.44
CA ILE A 180 -10.50 24.87 -10.25
C ILE A 180 -9.54 24.95 -9.09
N SER A 181 -10.02 25.38 -7.93
CA SER A 181 -9.23 25.33 -6.69
C SER A 181 -9.85 24.32 -5.72
N VAL A 182 -9.01 23.46 -5.16
CA VAL A 182 -9.41 22.49 -4.14
C VAL A 182 -8.65 22.77 -2.86
N SER A 183 -9.37 22.94 -1.76
CA SER A 183 -8.81 23.19 -0.43
C SER A 183 -9.16 22.06 0.54
N ILE A 184 -8.16 21.52 1.22
CA ILE A 184 -8.30 20.48 2.26
C ILE A 184 -7.21 20.71 3.32
N GLY A 185 -7.56 20.56 4.59
CA GLY A 185 -6.60 20.66 5.69
C GLY A 185 -5.85 21.99 5.76
N GLY A 186 -6.50 23.08 5.35
CA GLY A 186 -5.91 24.43 5.35
C GLY A 186 -4.92 24.71 4.22
N LYS A 187 -4.80 23.82 3.24
CA LYS A 187 -3.97 24.00 2.04
C LYS A 187 -4.86 24.03 0.81
N THR A 188 -4.51 24.89 -0.15
CA THR A 188 -5.23 25.04 -1.41
C THR A 188 -4.30 24.79 -2.58
N ILE A 189 -4.77 24.00 -3.54
CA ILE A 189 -4.15 23.81 -4.84
C ILE A 189 -5.11 24.27 -5.91
N THR A 190 -4.61 25.02 -6.89
CA THR A 190 -5.38 25.53 -8.03
C THR A 190 -4.84 24.90 -9.30
N ALA A 191 -5.74 24.44 -10.16
CA ALA A 191 -5.41 23.78 -11.41
C ALA A 191 -6.15 24.40 -12.59
N GLU A 192 -5.43 24.62 -13.70
CA GLU A 192 -6.03 24.91 -15.01
C GLU A 192 -6.38 23.59 -15.70
N VAL A 193 -7.66 23.30 -15.78
CA VAL A 193 -8.21 22.03 -16.29
C VAL A 193 -8.81 22.24 -17.67
N THR A 194 -8.32 21.50 -18.67
CA THR A 194 -8.88 21.55 -20.03
C THR A 194 -10.03 20.56 -20.20
N ASP A 195 -9.87 19.35 -19.71
CA ASP A 195 -10.82 18.24 -19.66
C ASP A 195 -10.72 17.49 -18.34
N TYR A 196 -9.52 17.03 -17.97
CA TYR A 196 -9.25 16.48 -16.65
C TYR A 196 -7.77 16.63 -16.25
N ILE A 197 -7.51 16.53 -14.95
CA ILE A 197 -6.18 16.52 -14.36
C ILE A 197 -6.16 15.60 -13.13
N ASN A 198 -5.05 14.88 -12.94
CA ASN A 198 -4.77 14.13 -11.72
C ASN A 198 -3.68 14.85 -10.94
N ILE A 199 -3.89 15.07 -9.65
CA ILE A 199 -2.96 15.73 -8.73
C ILE A 199 -2.58 14.72 -7.65
N ASP A 200 -1.35 14.21 -7.74
CA ASP A 200 -0.78 13.27 -6.76
C ASP A 200 -0.06 14.07 -5.65
N CYS A 201 -0.71 14.17 -4.49
CA CYS A 201 -0.16 14.92 -3.35
C CYS A 201 1.00 14.19 -2.66
N GLU A 202 1.17 12.89 -2.86
CA GLU A 202 2.33 12.16 -2.34
C GLU A 202 3.58 12.46 -3.16
N ARG A 203 3.46 12.39 -4.49
CA ARG A 203 4.57 12.64 -5.42
C ARG A 203 4.77 14.12 -5.73
N MET A 204 3.84 14.98 -5.26
CA MET A 204 3.79 16.41 -5.57
C MET A 204 3.86 16.64 -7.09
N ASN A 205 3.01 15.96 -7.82
CA ASN A 205 3.00 15.92 -9.27
C ASN A 205 1.57 16.02 -9.80
N ALA A 206 1.40 16.72 -10.93
CA ALA A 206 0.16 16.77 -11.66
C ALA A 206 0.35 16.21 -13.07
N TYR A 207 -0.62 15.40 -13.51
CA TYR A 207 -0.53 14.73 -14.81
C TYR A 207 -1.91 14.48 -15.42
N ARG A 208 -1.90 14.29 -16.71
CA ARG A 208 -3.01 13.84 -17.52
C ARG A 208 -2.54 12.67 -18.37
N LEU A 209 -3.24 11.53 -18.36
CA LEU A 209 -2.75 10.27 -18.91
C LEU A 209 -1.42 9.82 -18.26
N PRO A 210 -0.97 8.58 -18.39
CA PRO A 210 0.16 8.11 -17.59
C PRO A 210 1.49 8.86 -17.85
N VAL A 211 1.58 9.72 -18.86
CA VAL A 211 2.86 10.34 -19.30
C VAL A 211 2.81 11.84 -19.54
N GLU A 212 1.65 12.50 -19.50
CA GLU A 212 1.57 13.94 -19.77
C GLU A 212 1.72 14.74 -18.48
N ASN A 213 2.88 15.36 -18.27
CA ASN A 213 3.15 16.23 -17.13
C ASN A 213 2.31 17.51 -17.23
N ARG A 214 1.65 17.89 -16.13
CA ARG A 214 0.82 19.09 -15.99
C ARG A 214 1.24 19.96 -14.80
N ASN A 215 2.45 19.85 -14.31
CA ASN A 215 2.93 20.66 -13.20
C ASN A 215 2.94 22.17 -13.48
N ASP A 216 3.06 22.56 -14.74
CA ASP A 216 2.94 23.94 -15.20
C ASP A 216 1.52 24.50 -15.12
N LYS A 217 0.51 23.63 -14.92
CA LYS A 217 -0.92 23.95 -14.85
C LYS A 217 -1.46 24.02 -13.42
N ILE A 218 -0.61 23.81 -12.44
CA ILE A 218 -0.99 23.87 -11.03
C ILE A 218 -0.23 24.97 -10.30
N SER A 219 -0.87 25.52 -9.29
CA SER A 219 -0.28 26.50 -8.35
C SER A 219 -0.81 26.30 -6.94
N GLY A 220 -0.07 26.78 -5.95
CA GLY A 220 -0.46 26.65 -4.54
C GLY A 220 0.28 25.54 -3.79
N SER A 221 -0.38 24.94 -2.81
CA SER A 221 0.22 23.91 -1.94
C SER A 221 -0.55 22.61 -2.05
N PHE A 222 0.16 21.49 -2.21
CA PHE A 222 -0.45 20.16 -2.25
C PHE A 222 -1.20 19.89 -0.95
N PRO A 223 -2.52 19.59 -1.01
CA PRO A 223 -3.33 19.32 0.15
C PRO A 223 -2.91 18.04 0.88
N THR A 224 -3.25 17.99 2.16
CA THR A 224 -3.17 16.78 2.99
C THR A 224 -4.47 16.65 3.75
N ILE A 225 -4.87 15.43 4.11
CA ILE A 225 -6.07 15.18 4.91
C ILE A 225 -5.62 14.88 6.35
N PRO A 226 -5.61 15.87 7.26
CA PRO A 226 -5.31 15.66 8.67
C PRO A 226 -6.25 14.66 9.34
N SER A 227 -5.87 14.19 10.54
CA SER A 227 -6.73 13.33 11.36
C SER A 227 -8.08 13.99 11.67
N GLY A 228 -9.15 13.21 11.66
CA GLY A 228 -10.50 13.67 11.96
C GLY A 228 -11.23 14.24 10.74
N ASN A 229 -12.20 15.11 10.99
CA ASN A 229 -13.07 15.68 9.97
C ASN A 229 -12.40 16.82 9.21
N ASN A 230 -12.46 16.75 7.89
CA ASN A 230 -11.87 17.74 6.99
C ASN A 230 -12.92 18.20 5.99
N THR A 231 -13.31 19.48 6.07
CA THR A 231 -14.19 20.07 5.07
C THR A 231 -13.38 20.34 3.80
N ILE A 232 -13.97 19.98 2.67
CA ILE A 232 -13.45 20.21 1.33
C ILE A 232 -14.03 21.50 0.81
N GLY A 233 -13.19 22.39 0.32
CA GLY A 233 -13.65 23.57 -0.42
C GLY A 233 -13.28 23.40 -1.89
N ILE A 234 -14.24 23.58 -2.78
CA ILE A 234 -14.03 23.54 -4.22
C ILE A 234 -14.57 24.83 -4.82
N THR A 235 -13.77 25.52 -5.62
CA THR A 235 -14.19 26.73 -6.32
C THR A 235 -13.87 26.62 -7.80
N GLY A 236 -14.76 27.12 -8.65
CA GLY A 236 -14.72 27.02 -10.11
C GLY A 236 -15.89 26.19 -10.62
N ASN A 237 -16.05 26.14 -11.95
CA ASN A 237 -17.11 25.38 -12.58
C ASN A 237 -16.57 24.00 -13.03
N TYR A 238 -16.72 23.00 -12.16
CA TYR A 238 -16.24 21.62 -12.39
C TYR A 238 -17.39 20.70 -12.79
N THR A 239 -17.05 19.64 -13.51
CA THR A 239 -17.97 18.57 -13.86
C THR A 239 -17.97 17.50 -12.78
N LYS A 240 -16.77 17.15 -12.28
CA LYS A 240 -16.57 16.11 -11.28
C LYS A 240 -15.25 16.33 -10.52
N VAL A 241 -15.26 16.08 -9.23
CA VAL A 241 -14.05 15.99 -8.41
C VAL A 241 -14.09 14.68 -7.62
N GLU A 242 -13.04 13.89 -7.74
CA GLU A 242 -12.87 12.66 -6.98
C GLU A 242 -11.59 12.73 -6.14
N ILE A 243 -11.66 12.24 -4.93
CA ILE A 243 -10.52 12.17 -4.02
C ILE A 243 -10.31 10.74 -3.58
N THR A 244 -9.10 10.20 -3.83
CA THR A 244 -8.65 8.96 -3.20
C THR A 244 -7.85 9.35 -1.96
N PRO A 245 -8.37 9.10 -0.76
CA PRO A 245 -7.81 9.66 0.47
C PRO A 245 -6.43 9.11 0.86
N ASN A 246 -6.13 7.85 0.53
CA ASN A 246 -4.89 7.15 0.90
C ASN A 246 -4.62 7.18 2.40
N TYR A 247 -5.64 6.91 3.24
CA TYR A 247 -5.46 6.85 4.69
C TYR A 247 -4.45 5.78 5.07
N PHE A 248 -3.55 6.09 6.00
CA PHE A 248 -2.53 5.15 6.45
C PHE A 248 -2.25 5.25 7.94
N THR A 249 -1.65 4.20 8.48
CA THR A 249 -1.07 4.14 9.83
C THR A 249 0.35 3.60 9.76
N ILE A 250 1.10 3.72 10.85
CA ILE A 250 2.47 3.22 10.99
C ILE A 250 2.50 2.08 12.02
#